data_d48700124920dcdf96243050a8c0c4dc
#
_entry.id   d48700124920dcdf96243050a8c0c4dc
#
_cell.length_a   1.000
_cell.length_b   1.000
_cell.length_c   1.000
_cell.angle_alpha   90.00
_cell.angle_beta   90.00
_cell.angle_gamma   90.00
#
_symmetry.space_group_name_H-M   'P 1'
#
loop_
_entity.id
_entity.type
_entity.pdbx_description
1 polymer ?
#
loop_
_entity_poly.entity_id
_entity_poly.type
_entity_poly.pdbx_seq_one_letter_code
_entity_poly.pdbx_strand_id
1 'polypeptide(L)'
;MKKNTEAEELENNKYFSNMIKKELNLEYNPVAIKFILHKENIPKNMEKIEEKMRHCEMVQKARKGDTFYSTSEEQLCKGGSAAIGLENIGEKIASGEFYYNLGRFKSIGSAKRTVDSIPKIDLNSYGIIYTPLEKANFIPDVVVIVTNPVQAMKVSQAIVYTLGGRLEADFSGIQSICADAVAGPFINKRPNITLGCNGSRQFAKIEDEELIIGLNGENLGCTVNALNSV
;
A
#
# COMPACT_ATOMS: atom_id res chain seq x y z
N MET A 1 -4.01 13.99 -23.63
CA MET A 1 -2.69 13.42 -23.29
C MET A 1 -2.57 12.06 -23.97
N LYS A 2 -1.45 11.77 -24.67
CA LYS A 2 -1.18 10.40 -25.14
C LYS A 2 -0.99 9.50 -23.93
N LYS A 3 -1.63 8.31 -23.91
CA LYS A 3 -1.31 7.27 -22.93
C LYS A 3 0.08 6.71 -23.29
N ASN A 4 0.96 6.58 -22.31
CA ASN A 4 2.23 5.90 -22.48
C ASN A 4 1.99 4.44 -22.88
N THR A 5 2.95 3.86 -23.60
CA THR A 5 2.96 2.43 -23.88
C THR A 5 3.39 1.65 -22.63
N GLU A 6 3.11 0.35 -22.58
CA GLU A 6 3.58 -0.51 -21.49
C GLU A 6 5.12 -0.49 -21.34
N ALA A 7 5.84 -0.34 -22.45
CA ALA A 7 7.30 -0.24 -22.43
C ALA A 7 7.78 1.08 -21.82
N GLU A 8 7.13 2.20 -22.16
CA GLU A 8 7.43 3.51 -21.56
C GLU A 8 7.14 3.51 -20.05
N GLU A 9 6.04 2.91 -19.60
CA GLU A 9 5.72 2.80 -18.17
C GLU A 9 6.74 1.92 -17.44
N LEU A 10 7.18 0.81 -18.03
CA LEU A 10 8.20 -0.04 -17.44
C LEU A 10 9.53 0.72 -17.26
N GLU A 11 9.97 1.48 -18.26
CA GLU A 11 11.21 2.26 -18.16
C GLU A 11 11.10 3.39 -17.12
N ASN A 12 9.96 4.08 -17.07
CA ASN A 12 9.68 5.08 -16.04
C ASN A 12 9.72 4.45 -14.63
N ASN A 13 9.04 3.34 -14.43
CA ASN A 13 8.98 2.66 -13.14
C ASN A 13 10.34 2.07 -12.73
N LYS A 14 11.15 1.58 -13.67
CA LYS A 14 12.55 1.21 -13.41
C LYS A 14 13.38 2.40 -12.94
N TYR A 15 13.27 3.53 -13.62
CA TYR A 15 13.95 4.75 -13.21
C TYR A 15 13.53 5.16 -11.79
N PHE A 16 12.23 5.21 -11.51
CA PHE A 16 11.72 5.58 -10.18
C PHE A 16 12.16 4.59 -9.08
N SER A 17 12.10 3.30 -9.36
CA SER A 17 12.55 2.28 -8.42
C SER A 17 14.04 2.43 -8.10
N ASN A 18 14.88 2.60 -9.13
CA ASN A 18 16.31 2.78 -8.97
C ASN A 18 16.65 4.04 -8.17
N MET A 19 15.96 5.15 -8.44
CA MET A 19 16.15 6.40 -7.68
C MET A 19 15.75 6.23 -6.22
N ILE A 20 14.58 5.66 -5.93
CA ILE A 20 14.13 5.41 -4.56
C ILE A 20 15.13 4.51 -3.83
N LYS A 21 15.53 3.40 -4.44
CA LYS A 21 16.48 2.45 -3.84
C LYS A 21 17.83 3.10 -3.56
N LYS A 22 18.36 3.85 -4.49
CA LYS A 22 19.65 4.52 -4.37
C LYS A 22 19.62 5.60 -3.28
N GLU A 23 18.68 6.54 -3.37
CA GLU A 23 18.65 7.71 -2.48
C GLU A 23 18.26 7.37 -1.04
N LEU A 24 17.46 6.31 -0.86
CA LEU A 24 17.08 5.80 0.46
C LEU A 24 17.97 4.64 0.95
N ASN A 25 18.89 4.14 0.12
CA ASN A 25 19.68 2.94 0.42
C ASN A 25 18.79 1.77 0.87
N LEU A 26 17.77 1.45 0.07
CA LEU A 26 16.84 0.37 0.37
C LEU A 26 17.44 -0.99 0.00
N GLU A 27 17.33 -1.95 0.91
CA GLU A 27 17.66 -3.35 0.64
C GLU A 27 16.65 -4.01 -0.32
N TYR A 28 15.37 -3.72 -0.14
CA TYR A 28 14.27 -4.31 -0.90
C TYR A 28 13.59 -3.30 -1.81
N ASN A 29 12.71 -3.82 -2.69
CA ASN A 29 12.07 -3.00 -3.71
C ASN A 29 10.87 -2.21 -3.15
N PRO A 30 10.62 -0.99 -3.67
CA PRO A 30 9.28 -0.40 -3.60
C PRO A 30 8.28 -1.31 -4.32
N VAL A 31 7.05 -1.37 -3.82
CA VAL A 31 6.00 -2.26 -4.34
C VAL A 31 4.94 -1.45 -5.07
N ALA A 32 4.74 -1.76 -6.34
CA ALA A 32 3.63 -1.23 -7.14
C ALA A 32 2.36 -2.05 -6.88
N ILE A 33 1.28 -1.36 -6.55
CA ILE A 33 -0.06 -1.90 -6.36
C ILE A 33 -0.95 -1.41 -7.51
N LYS A 34 -1.70 -2.34 -8.14
CA LYS A 34 -2.69 -2.01 -9.18
C LYS A 34 -3.99 -2.72 -8.91
N PHE A 35 -5.10 -1.96 -8.88
CA PHE A 35 -6.43 -2.53 -8.76
C PHE A 35 -6.92 -3.06 -10.11
N ILE A 36 -7.41 -4.29 -10.14
CA ILE A 36 -8.02 -4.93 -11.29
C ILE A 36 -9.53 -4.82 -11.12
N LEU A 37 -10.19 -4.02 -11.95
CA LEU A 37 -11.64 -3.84 -11.85
C LEU A 37 -12.41 -5.04 -12.42
N HIS A 38 -11.94 -5.61 -13.53
CA HIS A 38 -12.59 -6.72 -14.23
C HIS A 38 -11.57 -7.80 -14.56
N LYS A 39 -11.98 -9.05 -14.59
CA LYS A 39 -11.12 -10.21 -14.86
C LYS A 39 -10.32 -10.08 -16.15
N GLU A 40 -10.92 -9.51 -17.18
CA GLU A 40 -10.30 -9.25 -18.49
C GLU A 40 -9.16 -8.21 -18.44
N ASN A 41 -9.05 -7.45 -17.36
CA ASN A 41 -7.97 -6.49 -17.16
C ASN A 41 -6.69 -7.12 -16.56
N ILE A 42 -6.68 -8.42 -16.30
CA ILE A 42 -5.48 -9.14 -15.85
C ILE A 42 -4.46 -9.13 -16.99
N PRO A 43 -3.23 -8.66 -16.76
CA PRO A 43 -2.17 -8.73 -17.78
C PRO A 43 -1.94 -10.17 -18.25
N LYS A 44 -1.66 -10.33 -19.54
CA LYS A 44 -1.31 -11.64 -20.10
C LYS A 44 -0.08 -12.21 -19.37
N ASN A 45 -0.15 -13.48 -19.02
CA ASN A 45 0.92 -14.20 -18.28
C ASN A 45 1.15 -13.75 -16.83
N MET A 46 0.21 -12.98 -16.25
CA MET A 46 0.24 -12.67 -14.81
C MET A 46 -0.30 -13.86 -14.02
N GLU A 47 0.55 -14.43 -13.17
CA GLU A 47 0.17 -15.58 -12.34
C GLU A 47 -0.70 -15.14 -11.14
N LYS A 48 -1.71 -15.95 -10.84
CA LYS A 48 -2.48 -15.81 -9.60
C LYS A 48 -1.67 -16.45 -8.47
N ILE A 49 -1.62 -15.77 -7.31
CA ILE A 49 -1.02 -16.40 -6.14
C ILE A 49 -1.85 -17.61 -5.69
N GLU A 50 -1.19 -18.73 -5.43
CA GLU A 50 -1.87 -19.97 -4.97
C GLU A 50 -2.11 -19.97 -3.46
N GLU A 51 -1.21 -19.34 -2.70
CA GLU A 51 -1.25 -19.32 -1.26
C GLU A 51 -2.23 -18.27 -0.73
N LYS A 52 -2.96 -18.65 0.34
CA LYS A 52 -3.76 -17.67 1.08
C LYS A 52 -2.87 -16.85 2.00
N MET A 53 -2.89 -15.54 1.82
CA MET A 53 -2.05 -14.61 2.57
C MET A 53 -2.86 -13.36 2.95
N ARG A 54 -2.34 -12.58 3.90
CA ARG A 54 -2.86 -11.23 4.17
C ARG A 54 -2.28 -10.25 3.16
N HIS A 55 -2.99 -9.17 2.89
CA HIS A 55 -2.49 -8.11 2.02
C HIS A 55 -1.05 -7.65 2.40
N CYS A 56 -0.78 -7.47 3.67
CA CYS A 56 0.54 -7.08 4.15
C CYS A 56 1.64 -8.12 3.85
N GLU A 57 1.32 -9.41 3.90
CA GLU A 57 2.24 -10.49 3.53
C GLU A 57 2.49 -10.51 2.01
N MET A 58 1.44 -10.24 1.20
CA MET A 58 1.56 -10.09 -0.25
C MET A 58 2.45 -8.90 -0.64
N VAL A 59 2.33 -7.77 0.06
CA VAL A 59 3.24 -6.62 -0.11
C VAL A 59 4.69 -7.02 0.19
N GLN A 60 4.95 -7.73 1.28
CA GLN A 60 6.29 -8.21 1.61
C GLN A 60 6.85 -9.22 0.60
N LYS A 61 5.99 -10.09 0.05
CA LYS A 61 6.38 -11.04 -0.99
C LYS A 61 6.80 -10.30 -2.26
N ALA A 62 6.03 -9.32 -2.71
CA ALA A 62 6.38 -8.47 -3.84
C ALA A 62 7.62 -7.60 -3.58
N ARG A 63 7.78 -7.06 -2.35
CA ARG A 63 8.99 -6.34 -1.93
C ARG A 63 10.26 -7.17 -2.15
N LYS A 64 10.18 -8.49 -1.98
CA LYS A 64 11.30 -9.43 -2.16
C LYS A 64 11.52 -9.88 -3.61
N GLY A 65 10.68 -9.43 -4.54
CA GLY A 65 10.91 -9.63 -5.97
C GLY A 65 9.82 -10.37 -6.73
N ASP A 66 8.78 -10.88 -6.06
CA ASP A 66 7.71 -11.63 -6.69
C ASP A 66 6.71 -10.72 -7.40
N THR A 67 6.11 -11.23 -8.47
CA THR A 67 5.05 -10.56 -9.24
C THR A 67 3.87 -11.51 -9.38
N PHE A 68 2.68 -11.08 -8.95
CA PHE A 68 1.46 -11.89 -8.98
C PHE A 68 0.22 -11.01 -8.81
N TYR A 69 -0.95 -11.59 -9.01
CA TYR A 69 -2.20 -10.98 -8.56
C TYR A 69 -2.94 -11.87 -7.54
N SER A 70 -3.80 -11.28 -6.75
CA SER A 70 -4.72 -11.98 -5.85
C SER A 70 -6.14 -11.46 -6.03
N THR A 71 -7.11 -12.29 -5.63
CA THR A 71 -8.53 -11.91 -5.50
C THR A 71 -8.95 -11.98 -4.03
N SER A 72 -10.24 -11.78 -3.72
CA SER A 72 -10.75 -11.95 -2.36
C SER A 72 -10.58 -13.38 -1.80
N GLU A 73 -10.47 -14.38 -2.68
CA GLU A 73 -10.34 -15.79 -2.30
C GLU A 73 -9.04 -16.10 -1.56
N GLU A 74 -7.94 -15.42 -1.94
CA GLU A 74 -6.62 -15.59 -1.33
C GLU A 74 -6.38 -14.69 -0.12
N GLN A 75 -7.30 -13.77 0.18
CA GLN A 75 -7.14 -12.82 1.30
C GLN A 75 -7.54 -13.44 2.65
N LEU A 76 -6.56 -13.63 3.54
CA LEU A 76 -6.81 -14.13 4.90
C LEU A 76 -7.36 -13.05 5.85
N CYS A 77 -6.99 -11.78 5.65
CA CYS A 77 -7.41 -10.69 6.53
C CYS A 77 -8.67 -10.00 5.98
N LYS A 78 -9.83 -10.33 6.53
CA LYS A 78 -11.11 -9.77 6.06
C LYS A 78 -11.22 -8.26 6.23
N GLY A 79 -10.66 -7.69 7.30
CA GLY A 79 -10.58 -6.23 7.45
C GLY A 79 -9.69 -5.56 6.41
N GLY A 80 -8.55 -6.19 6.09
CA GLY A 80 -7.65 -5.72 5.03
C GLY A 80 -8.29 -5.85 3.65
N SER A 81 -8.92 -6.98 3.35
CA SER A 81 -9.62 -7.23 2.10
C SER A 81 -10.74 -6.22 1.84
N ALA A 82 -11.50 -5.87 2.88
CA ALA A 82 -12.53 -4.84 2.79
C ALA A 82 -11.94 -3.42 2.60
N ALA A 83 -10.83 -3.09 3.27
CA ALA A 83 -10.21 -1.78 3.13
C ALA A 83 -9.73 -1.52 1.69
N ILE A 84 -9.21 -2.56 1.01
CA ILE A 84 -8.70 -2.48 -0.37
C ILE A 84 -9.76 -2.80 -1.44
N GLY A 85 -11.04 -2.84 -1.08
CA GLY A 85 -12.15 -2.93 -2.03
C GLY A 85 -12.33 -4.29 -2.72
N LEU A 86 -11.85 -5.40 -2.12
CA LEU A 86 -12.02 -6.75 -2.66
C LEU A 86 -13.29 -7.45 -2.15
N GLU A 87 -13.83 -7.03 -1.01
CA GLU A 87 -15.06 -7.57 -0.42
C GLU A 87 -15.72 -6.55 0.51
N ASN A 88 -16.98 -6.77 0.80
CA ASN A 88 -17.68 -5.94 1.78
C ASN A 88 -17.16 -6.21 3.20
N ILE A 89 -17.15 -5.16 4.04
CA ILE A 89 -16.76 -5.31 5.43
C ILE A 89 -17.75 -6.19 6.19
N GLY A 90 -17.25 -7.24 6.85
CA GLY A 90 -18.09 -8.12 7.67
C GLY A 90 -18.64 -7.42 8.92
N GLU A 91 -19.86 -7.79 9.35
CA GLU A 91 -20.60 -7.16 10.45
C GLU A 91 -19.79 -7.05 11.76
N LYS A 92 -19.08 -8.11 12.16
CA LYS A 92 -18.26 -8.11 13.39
C LYS A 92 -17.09 -7.10 13.32
N ILE A 93 -16.56 -6.84 12.12
CA ILE A 93 -15.52 -5.84 11.94
C ILE A 93 -16.16 -4.45 11.90
N ALA A 94 -17.25 -4.28 11.15
CA ALA A 94 -17.96 -3.02 11.03
C ALA A 94 -18.51 -2.51 12.35
N SER A 95 -19.01 -3.40 13.22
CA SER A 95 -19.50 -3.05 14.55
C SER A 95 -18.38 -2.73 15.55
N GLY A 96 -17.12 -3.04 15.23
CA GLY A 96 -15.98 -2.91 16.14
C GLY A 96 -15.81 -4.10 17.10
N GLU A 97 -16.76 -5.04 17.14
CA GLU A 97 -16.75 -6.21 18.04
C GLU A 97 -15.46 -7.03 17.87
N PHE A 98 -15.02 -7.25 16.62
CA PHE A 98 -13.81 -8.02 16.33
C PHE A 98 -12.57 -7.43 17.01
N TYR A 99 -12.34 -6.11 16.89
CA TYR A 99 -11.18 -5.45 17.49
C TYR A 99 -11.29 -5.29 19.00
N TYR A 100 -12.51 -5.13 19.52
CA TYR A 100 -12.76 -5.14 20.97
C TYR A 100 -12.42 -6.50 21.56
N ASN A 101 -12.87 -7.59 20.96
CA ASN A 101 -12.58 -8.95 21.42
C ASN A 101 -11.10 -9.33 21.33
N LEU A 102 -10.33 -8.67 20.45
CA LEU A 102 -8.87 -8.76 20.42
C LEU A 102 -8.18 -7.93 21.52
N GLY A 103 -8.92 -7.28 22.41
CA GLY A 103 -8.37 -6.44 23.47
C GLY A 103 -7.69 -5.14 22.97
N ARG A 104 -8.04 -4.68 21.75
CA ARG A 104 -7.39 -3.49 21.16
C ARG A 104 -8.06 -2.18 21.59
N PHE A 105 -9.26 -2.23 22.09
CA PHE A 105 -10.04 -1.05 22.49
C PHE A 105 -10.73 -1.28 23.84
N LYS A 106 -10.95 -0.20 24.58
CA LYS A 106 -11.64 -0.22 25.87
C LYS A 106 -13.12 -0.61 25.73
N SER A 107 -13.74 -0.35 24.58
CA SER A 107 -15.15 -0.63 24.33
C SER A 107 -15.42 -0.89 22.85
N ILE A 108 -16.53 -1.57 22.55
CA ILE A 108 -17.01 -1.77 21.18
C ILE A 108 -17.25 -0.41 20.50
N GLY A 109 -17.79 0.58 21.20
CA GLY A 109 -18.03 1.92 20.66
C GLY A 109 -16.74 2.64 20.26
N SER A 110 -15.64 2.48 21.02
CA SER A 110 -14.33 3.04 20.64
C SER A 110 -13.76 2.34 19.41
N ALA A 111 -13.87 1.01 19.36
CA ALA A 111 -13.45 0.20 18.22
C ALA A 111 -14.23 0.59 16.95
N LYS A 112 -15.57 0.73 17.07
CA LYS A 112 -16.42 1.12 15.95
C LYS A 112 -16.06 2.50 15.40
N ARG A 113 -15.87 3.51 16.25
CA ARG A 113 -15.44 4.85 15.79
C ARG A 113 -14.14 4.80 15.00
N THR A 114 -13.18 3.99 15.43
CA THR A 114 -11.93 3.82 14.68
C THR A 114 -12.18 3.12 13.35
N VAL A 115 -12.96 2.05 13.33
CA VAL A 115 -13.30 1.31 12.07
C VAL A 115 -14.06 2.21 11.10
N ASP A 116 -14.96 3.06 11.59
CA ASP A 116 -15.71 4.01 10.76
C ASP A 116 -14.79 5.06 10.09
N SER A 117 -13.70 5.44 10.76
CA SER A 117 -12.72 6.42 10.25
C SER A 117 -11.67 5.84 9.31
N ILE A 118 -11.53 4.52 9.23
CA ILE A 118 -10.56 3.87 8.35
C ILE A 118 -10.97 4.04 6.87
N PRO A 119 -10.05 4.49 6.00
CA PRO A 119 -10.33 4.60 4.57
C PRO A 119 -10.63 3.22 3.96
N LYS A 120 -11.66 3.15 3.13
CA LYS A 120 -12.09 1.93 2.41
C LYS A 120 -12.34 2.27 0.96
N ILE A 121 -11.72 1.50 0.07
CA ILE A 121 -11.89 1.67 -1.38
C ILE A 121 -13.25 1.07 -1.79
N ASP A 122 -14.07 1.87 -2.44
CA ASP A 122 -15.38 1.46 -2.96
C ASP A 122 -15.32 1.23 -4.48
N LEU A 123 -14.51 0.25 -4.89
CA LEU A 123 -14.33 -0.10 -6.31
C LEU A 123 -14.90 -1.46 -6.68
N ASN A 124 -15.25 -2.33 -5.72
CA ASN A 124 -15.59 -3.72 -5.96
C ASN A 124 -14.57 -4.38 -6.92
N SER A 125 -13.28 -4.23 -6.61
CA SER A 125 -12.20 -4.74 -7.45
C SER A 125 -12.26 -6.25 -7.58
N TYR A 126 -12.05 -6.77 -8.79
CA TYR A 126 -11.89 -8.20 -9.03
C TYR A 126 -10.63 -8.75 -8.34
N GLY A 127 -9.55 -7.98 -8.36
CA GLY A 127 -8.28 -8.39 -7.77
C GLY A 127 -7.29 -7.24 -7.66
N ILE A 128 -6.09 -7.58 -7.21
CA ILE A 128 -4.98 -6.63 -7.02
C ILE A 128 -3.70 -7.25 -7.55
N ILE A 129 -2.92 -6.51 -8.32
CA ILE A 129 -1.56 -6.84 -8.73
C ILE A 129 -0.59 -6.32 -7.69
N TYR A 130 0.39 -7.17 -7.35
CA TYR A 130 1.54 -6.87 -6.50
C TYR A 130 2.81 -7.16 -7.28
N THR A 131 3.68 -6.18 -7.43
CA THR A 131 4.94 -6.35 -8.15
C THR A 131 6.00 -5.38 -7.63
N PRO A 132 7.30 -5.72 -7.68
CA PRO A 132 8.34 -4.71 -7.54
C PRO A 132 8.11 -3.57 -8.53
N LEU A 133 8.27 -2.32 -8.10
CA LEU A 133 8.03 -1.16 -8.95
C LEU A 133 8.83 -1.24 -10.27
N GLU A 134 10.05 -1.73 -10.23
CA GLU A 134 10.92 -1.90 -11.40
C GLU A 134 10.40 -2.89 -12.46
N LYS A 135 9.42 -3.73 -12.10
CA LYS A 135 8.79 -4.72 -12.99
C LYS A 135 7.41 -4.30 -13.48
N ALA A 136 6.88 -3.18 -12.97
CA ALA A 136 5.55 -2.71 -13.34
C ALA A 136 5.58 -2.07 -14.73
N ASN A 137 4.82 -2.63 -15.68
CA ASN A 137 4.61 -2.10 -17.03
C ASN A 137 3.32 -1.28 -17.17
N PHE A 138 2.82 -0.77 -16.06
CA PHE A 138 1.60 0.02 -15.92
C PHE A 138 1.84 1.18 -14.94
N ILE A 139 0.98 2.19 -14.97
CA ILE A 139 0.96 3.23 -13.93
C ILE A 139 0.42 2.59 -12.64
N PRO A 140 1.21 2.52 -11.55
CA PRO A 140 0.71 2.05 -10.26
C PRO A 140 -0.46 2.92 -9.76
N ASP A 141 -1.43 2.33 -9.09
CA ASP A 141 -2.42 3.11 -8.34
C ASP A 141 -1.81 3.63 -7.02
N VAL A 142 -1.00 2.78 -6.39
CA VAL A 142 -0.24 3.13 -5.18
C VAL A 142 1.13 2.48 -5.23
N VAL A 143 2.14 3.17 -4.70
CA VAL A 143 3.46 2.59 -4.44
C VAL A 143 3.68 2.53 -2.94
N VAL A 144 3.99 1.34 -2.42
CA VAL A 144 4.28 1.11 -1.01
C VAL A 144 5.80 0.98 -0.81
N ILE A 145 6.34 1.74 0.13
CA ILE A 145 7.76 1.70 0.50
C ILE A 145 7.85 1.38 1.98
N VAL A 146 8.62 0.35 2.34
CA VAL A 146 8.95 0.04 3.73
C VAL A 146 10.31 0.65 4.04
N THR A 147 10.38 1.46 5.08
CA THR A 147 11.51 2.34 5.40
C THR A 147 11.81 2.31 6.89
N ASN A 148 13.01 2.73 7.26
CA ASN A 148 13.32 3.16 8.63
C ASN A 148 12.98 4.66 8.82
N PRO A 149 13.02 5.21 10.05
CA PRO A 149 12.69 6.62 10.31
C PRO A 149 13.54 7.63 9.53
N VAL A 150 14.84 7.36 9.31
CA VAL A 150 15.72 8.27 8.57
C VAL A 150 15.35 8.32 7.09
N GLN A 151 15.05 7.17 6.50
CA GLN A 151 14.57 7.07 5.12
C GLN A 151 13.21 7.74 4.96
N ALA A 152 12.30 7.54 5.93
CA ALA A 152 10.99 8.20 5.93
C ALA A 152 11.09 9.72 6.05
N MET A 153 12.03 10.22 6.83
CA MET A 153 12.32 11.66 6.92
C MET A 153 12.70 12.22 5.54
N LYS A 154 13.59 11.54 4.79
CA LYS A 154 13.97 11.96 3.42
C LYS A 154 12.77 11.96 2.48
N VAL A 155 11.94 10.91 2.49
CA VAL A 155 10.72 10.86 1.66
C VAL A 155 9.77 12.00 2.04
N SER A 156 9.56 12.25 3.33
CA SER A 156 8.71 13.36 3.80
C SER A 156 9.22 14.72 3.30
N GLN A 157 10.52 14.93 3.33
CA GLN A 157 11.16 16.15 2.83
C GLN A 157 11.01 16.28 1.32
N ALA A 158 11.16 15.19 0.56
CA ALA A 158 10.93 15.16 -0.88
C ALA A 158 9.47 15.48 -1.25
N ILE A 159 8.49 14.99 -0.49
CA ILE A 159 7.07 15.27 -0.70
C ILE A 159 6.77 16.77 -0.60
N VAL A 160 7.35 17.45 0.38
CA VAL A 160 7.09 18.89 0.61
C VAL A 160 8.10 19.79 -0.10
N TYR A 161 9.09 19.22 -0.79
CA TYR A 161 10.21 19.97 -1.38
C TYR A 161 9.77 21.09 -2.31
N THR A 162 8.81 20.84 -3.18
CA THR A 162 8.39 21.81 -4.21
C THR A 162 7.38 22.84 -3.70
N LEU A 163 6.40 22.38 -2.89
CA LEU A 163 5.27 23.23 -2.48
C LEU A 163 5.38 23.72 -1.03
N GLY A 164 6.31 23.18 -0.27
CA GLY A 164 6.43 23.47 1.16
C GLY A 164 5.29 22.84 1.97
N GLY A 165 5.11 23.32 3.19
CA GLY A 165 4.05 22.85 4.08
C GLY A 165 4.48 21.71 4.98
N ARG A 166 3.52 20.87 5.38
CA ARG A 166 3.72 19.74 6.28
C ARG A 166 2.99 18.51 5.77
N LEU A 167 3.59 17.33 5.94
CA LEU A 167 2.92 16.07 5.72
C LEU A 167 1.99 15.77 6.90
N GLU A 168 0.72 15.51 6.62
CA GLU A 168 -0.22 14.95 7.56
C GLU A 168 -0.22 13.43 7.41
N ALA A 169 -0.26 12.70 8.53
CA ALA A 169 -0.27 11.25 8.56
C ALA A 169 -1.43 10.74 9.42
N ASP A 170 -2.28 9.93 8.82
CA ASP A 170 -3.44 9.31 9.45
C ASP A 170 -3.18 7.84 9.70
N PHE A 171 -3.21 7.40 10.95
CA PHE A 171 -3.07 5.98 11.31
C PHE A 171 -3.68 5.69 12.68
N SER A 172 -4.07 4.44 12.91
CA SER A 172 -4.72 4.02 14.15
C SER A 172 -4.13 2.75 14.78
N GLY A 173 -3.08 2.19 14.20
CA GLY A 173 -2.48 0.92 14.65
C GLY A 173 -3.28 -0.32 14.30
N ILE A 174 -4.37 -0.19 13.56
CA ILE A 174 -5.12 -1.29 12.93
C ILE A 174 -5.25 -1.02 11.43
N GLN A 175 -5.29 -2.08 10.61
CA GLN A 175 -5.41 -1.99 9.15
C GLN A 175 -4.38 -1.06 8.48
N SER A 176 -3.13 -1.13 8.89
CA SER A 176 -2.08 -0.19 8.48
C SER A 176 -1.73 -0.24 6.99
N ILE A 177 -1.13 -1.34 6.50
CA ILE A 177 -0.67 -1.40 5.09
C ILE A 177 -1.86 -1.36 4.14
N CYS A 178 -2.95 -2.07 4.44
CA CYS A 178 -4.13 -2.12 3.58
C CYS A 178 -4.89 -0.79 3.55
N ALA A 179 -5.12 -0.16 4.68
CA ALA A 179 -5.89 1.08 4.76
C ALA A 179 -4.99 2.32 4.72
N ASP A 180 -4.06 2.45 5.69
CA ASP A 180 -3.30 3.70 5.82
C ASP A 180 -2.32 3.88 4.64
N ALA A 181 -1.60 2.81 4.21
CA ALA A 181 -0.60 2.92 3.15
C ALA A 181 -1.13 2.64 1.73
N VAL A 182 -2.32 2.05 1.58
CA VAL A 182 -2.88 1.74 0.25
C VAL A 182 -4.20 2.47 0.02
N ALA A 183 -5.25 2.18 0.80
CA ALA A 183 -6.56 2.79 0.55
C ALA A 183 -6.55 4.32 0.74
N GLY A 184 -5.92 4.83 1.79
CA GLY A 184 -5.79 6.27 2.04
C GLY A 184 -5.13 7.03 0.89
N PRO A 185 -3.90 6.68 0.47
CA PRO A 185 -3.24 7.31 -0.67
C PRO A 185 -3.99 7.19 -1.99
N PHE A 186 -4.67 6.07 -2.22
CA PHE A 186 -5.50 5.89 -3.40
C PHE A 186 -6.70 6.84 -3.44
N ILE A 187 -7.45 6.94 -2.34
CA ILE A 187 -8.67 7.74 -2.23
C ILE A 187 -8.34 9.23 -2.19
N ASN A 188 -7.41 9.62 -1.31
CA ASN A 188 -7.13 11.01 -0.99
C ASN A 188 -6.11 11.66 -1.94
N LYS A 189 -5.50 10.87 -2.84
CA LYS A 189 -4.44 11.32 -3.77
C LYS A 189 -3.27 12.02 -3.07
N ARG A 190 -3.04 11.69 -1.82
CA ARG A 190 -1.95 12.23 -1.00
C ARG A 190 -1.15 11.10 -0.36
N PRO A 191 0.16 11.28 -0.12
CA PRO A 191 0.95 10.30 0.59
C PRO A 191 0.47 10.12 2.03
N ASN A 192 0.72 8.92 2.59
CA ASN A 192 0.51 8.66 4.01
C ASN A 192 1.64 7.80 4.58
N ILE A 193 1.91 7.99 5.87
CA ILE A 193 2.90 7.21 6.62
C ILE A 193 2.16 6.46 7.73
N THR A 194 2.50 5.19 7.94
CA THR A 194 1.92 4.38 9.03
C THR A 194 3.00 3.56 9.75
N LEU A 195 2.76 3.35 11.04
CA LEU A 195 3.67 2.61 11.92
C LEU A 195 3.46 1.09 11.85
N GLY A 196 2.59 0.60 11.00
CA GLY A 196 2.19 -0.79 10.99
C GLY A 196 1.05 -1.09 11.98
N CYS A 197 0.53 -2.27 11.89
CA CYS A 197 -0.44 -2.84 12.84
C CYS A 197 0.08 -4.18 13.38
N ASN A 198 -0.55 -4.70 14.43
CA ASN A 198 -0.12 -5.99 14.98
C ASN A 198 -0.09 -7.10 13.91
N GLY A 199 -1.04 -7.09 12.98
CA GLY A 199 -1.08 -8.06 11.88
C GLY A 199 0.13 -7.97 10.96
N SER A 200 0.52 -6.75 10.55
CA SER A 200 1.70 -6.54 9.70
C SER A 200 3.00 -6.88 10.43
N ARG A 201 3.11 -6.55 11.71
CA ARG A 201 4.27 -6.91 12.54
C ARG A 201 4.38 -8.42 12.73
N GLN A 202 3.30 -9.06 13.16
CA GLN A 202 3.31 -10.48 13.50
C GLN A 202 3.43 -11.40 12.27
N PHE A 203 2.69 -11.11 11.20
CA PHE A 203 2.55 -12.02 10.06
C PHE A 203 3.40 -11.60 8.86
N ALA A 204 3.41 -10.33 8.51
CA ALA A 204 4.22 -9.84 7.40
C ALA A 204 5.66 -9.48 7.80
N LYS A 205 6.01 -9.66 9.08
CA LYS A 205 7.38 -9.44 9.56
C LYS A 205 7.92 -8.04 9.22
N ILE A 206 7.07 -7.03 9.43
CA ILE A 206 7.53 -5.65 9.46
C ILE A 206 8.33 -5.49 10.75
N GLU A 207 9.61 -5.17 10.65
CA GLU A 207 10.54 -5.06 11.78
C GLU A 207 10.20 -3.84 12.66
N ASP A 208 10.67 -3.85 13.92
CA ASP A 208 10.31 -2.81 14.90
C ASP A 208 10.78 -1.42 14.47
N GLU A 209 11.90 -1.33 13.76
CA GLU A 209 12.47 -0.10 13.21
C GLU A 209 11.85 0.32 11.88
N GLU A 210 11.00 -0.52 11.28
CA GLU A 210 10.37 -0.22 10.00
C GLU A 210 9.03 0.49 10.16
N LEU A 211 8.77 1.41 9.24
CA LEU A 211 7.48 2.02 9.01
C LEU A 211 7.16 2.00 7.51
N ILE A 212 5.93 2.29 7.16
CA ILE A 212 5.45 2.10 5.81
C ILE A 212 4.94 3.42 5.25
N ILE A 213 5.33 3.73 4.02
CA ILE A 213 4.87 4.89 3.28
C ILE A 213 4.07 4.41 2.08
N GLY A 214 2.88 4.96 1.91
CA GLY A 214 2.07 4.83 0.70
C GLY A 214 2.12 6.12 -0.11
N LEU A 215 2.47 6.01 -1.39
CA LEU A 215 2.46 7.12 -2.35
C LEU A 215 1.40 6.85 -3.41
N ASN A 216 0.60 7.86 -3.75
CA ASN A 216 -0.29 7.76 -4.90
C ASN A 216 0.54 7.70 -6.19
N GLY A 217 0.23 6.76 -7.09
CA GLY A 217 1.03 6.52 -8.30
C GLY A 217 1.07 7.70 -9.26
N GLU A 218 0.01 8.51 -9.34
CA GLU A 218 -0.06 9.69 -10.20
C GLU A 218 0.97 10.78 -9.78
N ASN A 219 1.30 10.84 -8.48
CA ASN A 219 2.21 11.82 -7.90
C ASN A 219 3.62 11.27 -7.65
N LEU A 220 3.89 10.02 -8.02
CA LEU A 220 5.15 9.34 -7.75
C LEU A 220 6.34 10.09 -8.32
N GLY A 221 6.27 10.52 -9.58
CA GLY A 221 7.36 11.19 -10.28
C GLY A 221 7.81 12.49 -9.60
N CYS A 222 6.88 13.28 -9.07
CA CYS A 222 7.21 14.52 -8.36
C CYS A 222 8.04 14.23 -7.10
N THR A 223 7.61 13.25 -6.30
CA THR A 223 8.31 12.85 -5.08
C THR A 223 9.69 12.27 -5.39
N VAL A 224 9.78 11.36 -6.38
CA VAL A 224 11.04 10.69 -6.72
C VAL A 224 12.07 11.67 -7.26
N ASN A 225 11.67 12.59 -8.13
CA ASN A 225 12.59 13.61 -8.66
C ASN A 225 13.12 14.54 -7.56
N ALA A 226 12.33 14.81 -6.52
CA ALA A 226 12.75 15.61 -5.37
C ALA A 226 13.70 14.87 -4.42
N LEU A 227 13.67 13.53 -4.36
CA LEU A 227 14.57 12.74 -3.51
C LEU A 227 16.07 12.99 -3.80
N ASN A 228 16.40 13.33 -5.03
CA ASN A 228 17.77 13.64 -5.43
C ASN A 228 18.27 15.02 -4.95
N SER A 229 17.35 15.84 -4.41
CA SER A 229 17.63 17.22 -3.97
C SER A 229 17.60 17.38 -2.44
N VAL A 230 17.29 16.34 -1.67
CA VAL A 230 17.11 16.37 -0.20
C VAL A 230 18.04 15.40 0.53
#